data_aab9aec3307e623eab9ee66170d6eeda
#
_entry.id   aab9aec3307e623eab9ee66170d6eeda
#
_cell.length_a   1.000
_cell.length_b   1.000
_cell.length_c   1.000
_cell.angle_alpha   90.00
_cell.angle_beta   90.00
_cell.angle_gamma   90.00
#
_symmetry.space_group_name_H-M   'P 1'
#
loop_
_entity.id
_entity.type
_entity.pdbx_description
1 polymer ?
#
loop_
_entity_poly.entity_id
_entity_poly.type
_entity_poly.pdbx_seq_one_letter_code
_entity_poly.pdbx_strand_id
1 'polypeptide(L)'
;MRATLRTLTLCLLIAFAPEFAGAQYQPDTRYQPDAQYQQPQYQPDAQYQQPQYQPPPPLAPPQRSNTFTSGELVRGGHKFFGTVSSGLAHVVETAVSRWGQPNGYVLGQEGGGAFIVGLRYGDGGLYTKNSGDRRVFWEGPSAGFDVGGDGARTMMLVYNLPATEAIYQRFAGIDGSAYFIGGFGMTALNSGNIIVVPIRSGLGFRLGANIGYLKFTPQATWNPF
;
A
#
# COMPACT_ATOMS: atom_id res chain seq x y z
N MET A 1 -30.30 51.20 23.58
CA MET A 1 -28.97 51.57 24.11
C MET A 1 -27.99 50.53 23.61
N ARG A 2 -27.33 50.82 22.51
CA ARG A 2 -25.95 51.31 22.36
C ARG A 2 -24.93 50.42 23.12
N ALA A 3 -24.14 49.56 22.40
CA ALA A 3 -22.76 49.91 22.11
C ALA A 3 -22.14 48.85 21.15
N THR A 4 -21.64 49.36 20.04
CA THR A 4 -20.80 48.75 19.04
C THR A 4 -19.36 48.67 19.57
N LEU A 5 -18.68 47.51 19.43
CA LEU A 5 -17.23 47.46 19.59
C LEU A 5 -16.60 46.90 18.30
N ARG A 6 -15.99 47.81 17.54
CA ARG A 6 -15.14 47.52 16.40
C ARG A 6 -13.75 47.20 16.89
N THR A 7 -13.25 46.04 16.59
CA THR A 7 -11.83 45.70 16.76
C THR A 7 -11.12 45.76 15.41
N LEU A 8 -10.17 46.68 15.34
CA LEU A 8 -9.29 46.99 14.23
C LEU A 8 -8.19 45.92 14.17
N THR A 9 -8.12 45.16 13.09
CA THR A 9 -6.98 44.26 12.85
C THR A 9 -5.95 44.96 11.98
N LEU A 10 -4.80 45.26 12.57
CA LEU A 10 -3.62 45.88 11.95
C LEU A 10 -2.85 44.84 11.17
N CYS A 11 -2.86 44.92 9.83
CA CYS A 11 -1.99 44.14 8.97
C CYS A 11 -0.60 44.75 8.94
N LEU A 12 0.40 44.02 9.48
CA LEU A 12 1.82 44.35 9.39
C LEU A 12 2.40 43.69 8.12
N LEU A 13 2.60 44.48 7.06
CA LEU A 13 3.32 44.11 5.86
C LEU A 13 4.82 44.25 6.13
N ILE A 14 5.55 43.15 6.24
CA ILE A 14 7.01 43.11 6.24
C ILE A 14 7.47 42.89 4.80
N ALA A 15 8.00 43.97 4.19
CA ALA A 15 8.66 43.92 2.90
C ALA A 15 10.09 43.36 3.08
N PHE A 16 10.37 42.23 2.51
CA PHE A 16 11.75 41.71 2.36
C PHE A 16 12.29 42.21 1.02
N ALA A 17 13.32 43.08 1.09
CA ALA A 17 14.13 43.41 -0.06
C ALA A 17 15.29 42.45 -0.20
N PRO A 18 15.62 41.92 -1.39
CA PRO A 18 16.85 41.16 -1.58
C PRO A 18 18.04 42.13 -1.80
N GLU A 19 19.02 42.01 -0.96
CA GLU A 19 20.34 42.63 -1.19
C GLU A 19 21.09 41.87 -2.29
N PHE A 20 21.31 42.53 -3.43
CA PHE A 20 22.24 42.07 -4.45
C PHE A 20 23.67 42.42 -4.01
N ALA A 21 24.41 41.44 -3.57
CA ALA A 21 25.87 41.57 -3.40
C ALA A 21 26.52 41.51 -4.78
N GLY A 22 26.95 42.66 -5.28
CA GLY A 22 27.78 42.79 -6.50
C GLY A 22 29.18 42.25 -6.23
N ALA A 23 29.52 41.12 -6.89
CA ALA A 23 30.92 40.67 -6.95
C ALA A 23 31.71 41.55 -7.91
N GLN A 24 32.63 42.35 -7.40
CA GLN A 24 33.58 43.10 -8.21
C GLN A 24 34.62 42.14 -8.79
N TYR A 25 34.70 42.08 -10.10
CA TYR A 25 35.74 41.38 -10.86
C TYR A 25 37.04 42.20 -10.82
N GLN A 26 38.07 41.71 -10.15
CA GLN A 26 39.43 42.23 -10.24
C GLN A 26 40.19 41.43 -11.30
N PRO A 27 40.73 42.11 -12.35
CA PRO A 27 41.64 41.42 -13.28
C PRO A 27 43.04 41.30 -12.64
N ASP A 28 43.45 40.05 -12.45
CA ASP A 28 44.81 39.75 -11.96
C ASP A 28 45.77 39.80 -13.15
N THR A 29 46.48 40.92 -13.24
CA THR A 29 47.56 41.15 -14.23
C THR A 29 48.89 40.64 -13.65
N ARG A 30 49.16 39.35 -13.82
CA ARG A 30 50.54 38.81 -13.77
C ARG A 30 50.75 37.83 -14.90
N TYR A 31 51.03 38.41 -16.06
CA TYR A 31 51.66 37.68 -17.15
C TYR A 31 53.16 37.59 -16.88
N GLN A 32 53.64 36.38 -16.55
CA GLN A 32 55.06 36.06 -16.59
C GLN A 32 55.35 35.28 -17.87
N PRO A 33 56.09 35.84 -18.83
CA PRO A 33 56.59 35.05 -19.95
C PRO A 33 57.95 34.51 -19.48
N ASP A 34 58.10 33.22 -19.35
CA ASP A 34 59.28 32.40 -19.50
C ASP A 34 59.21 31.08 -18.80
N ALA A 35 58.46 30.16 -19.43
CA ALA A 35 58.64 28.73 -19.20
C ALA A 35 58.97 28.11 -20.55
N GLN A 36 60.24 27.76 -20.75
CA GLN A 36 60.68 26.97 -21.88
C GLN A 36 59.86 25.71 -22.02
N TYR A 37 59.12 25.60 -23.12
CA TYR A 37 58.43 24.37 -23.50
C TYR A 37 59.47 23.32 -23.85
N GLN A 38 59.80 22.41 -22.93
CA GLN A 38 60.45 21.16 -23.25
C GLN A 38 59.39 20.29 -23.95
N GLN A 39 59.66 20.01 -25.25
CA GLN A 39 58.83 19.08 -26.03
C GLN A 39 58.83 17.73 -25.33
N PRO A 40 57.66 17.12 -25.11
CA PRO A 40 57.60 15.77 -24.61
C PRO A 40 58.22 14.83 -25.66
N GLN A 41 59.23 14.07 -25.28
CA GLN A 41 59.76 12.98 -26.08
C GLN A 41 58.63 11.94 -26.24
N TYR A 42 58.19 11.77 -27.48
CA TYR A 42 57.25 10.72 -27.90
C TYR A 42 57.97 9.37 -27.72
N GLN A 43 57.55 8.59 -26.69
CA GLN A 43 57.89 7.17 -26.59
C GLN A 43 56.83 6.37 -27.35
N PRO A 44 57.17 5.76 -28.48
CA PRO A 44 56.29 4.85 -29.18
C PRO A 44 56.50 3.46 -28.61
N ASP A 45 55.78 3.05 -27.59
CA ASP A 45 55.58 1.64 -27.23
C ASP A 45 54.82 1.51 -25.91
N ALA A 46 53.58 2.05 -25.87
CA ALA A 46 52.58 1.51 -24.99
C ALA A 46 51.57 0.77 -25.85
N GLN A 47 51.71 -0.56 -25.92
CA GLN A 47 50.69 -1.42 -26.48
C GLN A 47 49.41 -1.15 -25.70
N TYR A 48 48.48 -0.40 -26.30
CA TYR A 48 47.13 -0.27 -25.80
C TYR A 48 46.49 -1.67 -25.89
N GLN A 49 46.49 -2.41 -24.81
CA GLN A 49 45.63 -3.59 -24.67
C GLN A 49 44.22 -3.04 -24.73
N GLN A 50 43.53 -3.32 -25.84
CA GLN A 50 42.09 -3.04 -25.98
C GLN A 50 41.39 -3.70 -24.80
N PRO A 51 40.51 -2.98 -24.03
CA PRO A 51 39.71 -3.60 -23.02
C PRO A 51 38.90 -4.73 -23.66
N GLN A 52 39.13 -5.98 -23.24
CA GLN A 52 38.31 -7.08 -23.69
C GLN A 52 36.86 -6.78 -23.26
N TYR A 53 36.01 -6.54 -24.25
CA TYR A 53 34.57 -6.42 -24.04
C TYR A 53 34.05 -7.76 -23.51
N GLN A 54 33.85 -7.86 -22.19
CA GLN A 54 33.10 -8.94 -21.61
C GLN A 54 31.60 -8.57 -21.76
N PRO A 55 30.84 -9.36 -22.53
CA PRO A 55 29.40 -9.12 -22.58
C PRO A 55 28.82 -9.20 -21.18
N PRO A 56 27.85 -8.35 -20.80
CA PRO A 56 27.23 -8.41 -19.50
C PRO A 56 26.66 -9.82 -19.29
N PRO A 57 26.75 -10.36 -18.05
CA PRO A 57 26.22 -11.68 -17.76
C PRO A 57 24.74 -11.75 -18.17
N PRO A 58 24.27 -12.88 -18.68
CA PRO A 58 22.88 -13.06 -19.05
C PRO A 58 21.99 -12.65 -17.87
N LEU A 59 20.99 -11.79 -18.12
CA LEU A 59 20.02 -11.43 -17.09
C LEU A 59 19.42 -12.71 -16.54
N ALA A 60 19.53 -12.90 -15.22
CA ALA A 60 18.90 -14.02 -14.54
C ALA A 60 17.40 -14.02 -14.91
N PRO A 61 16.81 -15.18 -15.21
CA PRO A 61 15.39 -15.25 -15.51
C PRO A 61 14.60 -14.60 -14.37
N PRO A 62 13.56 -13.82 -14.66
CA PRO A 62 12.80 -13.11 -13.61
C PRO A 62 12.32 -14.14 -12.60
N GLN A 63 12.80 -14.04 -11.38
CA GLN A 63 12.34 -14.89 -10.29
C GLN A 63 10.85 -14.58 -10.10
N ARG A 64 10.01 -15.59 -10.28
CA ARG A 64 8.59 -15.48 -10.00
C ARG A 64 8.44 -15.16 -8.52
N SER A 65 8.04 -13.94 -8.21
CA SER A 65 7.79 -13.55 -6.83
C SER A 65 6.62 -14.37 -6.26
N ASN A 66 6.75 -14.84 -5.04
CA ASN A 66 5.69 -15.56 -4.33
C ASN A 66 4.60 -14.60 -3.80
N THR A 67 4.68 -13.33 -4.15
CA THR A 67 3.80 -12.26 -3.67
C THR A 67 3.13 -11.52 -4.82
N PHE A 68 2.03 -10.86 -4.51
CA PHE A 68 1.28 -10.02 -5.45
C PHE A 68 1.72 -8.56 -5.35
N THR A 69 1.97 -7.93 -6.49
CA THR A 69 2.19 -6.49 -6.56
C THR A 69 0.88 -5.72 -6.37
N SER A 70 0.97 -4.45 -5.93
CA SER A 70 -0.21 -3.56 -5.83
C SER A 70 -1.01 -3.51 -7.13
N GLY A 71 -0.33 -3.44 -8.28
CA GLY A 71 -1.00 -3.41 -9.59
C GLY A 71 -1.77 -4.70 -9.92
N GLU A 72 -1.29 -5.88 -9.51
CA GLU A 72 -2.02 -7.14 -9.68
C GLU A 72 -3.26 -7.19 -8.79
N LEU A 73 -3.13 -6.76 -7.54
CA LEU A 73 -4.23 -6.70 -6.57
C LEU A 73 -5.32 -5.73 -7.01
N VAL A 74 -4.91 -4.54 -7.46
CA VAL A 74 -5.82 -3.52 -7.97
C VAL A 74 -6.57 -4.06 -9.20
N ARG A 75 -5.91 -4.70 -10.17
CA ARG A 75 -6.59 -5.31 -11.32
C ARG A 75 -7.58 -6.42 -10.90
N GLY A 76 -7.19 -7.28 -9.96
CA GLY A 76 -8.09 -8.31 -9.40
C GLY A 76 -9.32 -7.70 -8.73
N GLY A 77 -9.10 -6.72 -7.88
CA GLY A 77 -10.16 -5.98 -7.21
C GLY A 77 -11.05 -5.20 -8.19
N HIS A 78 -10.50 -4.60 -9.23
CA HIS A 78 -11.24 -3.90 -10.28
C HIS A 78 -12.27 -4.79 -10.95
N LYS A 79 -11.85 -5.96 -11.39
CA LYS A 79 -12.74 -6.94 -12.00
C LYS A 79 -13.85 -7.36 -11.05
N PHE A 80 -13.57 -7.41 -9.76
CA PHE A 80 -14.49 -7.87 -8.73
C PHE A 80 -15.48 -6.78 -8.26
N PHE A 81 -14.99 -5.58 -7.94
CA PHE A 81 -15.83 -4.48 -7.46
C PHE A 81 -16.59 -3.75 -8.58
N GLY A 82 -16.24 -3.96 -9.84
CA GLY A 82 -16.77 -3.21 -10.98
C GLY A 82 -15.95 -1.95 -11.27
N THR A 83 -16.60 -0.89 -11.76
CA THR A 83 -15.92 0.37 -12.11
C THR A 83 -15.17 0.92 -10.90
N VAL A 84 -13.87 1.05 -11.05
CA VAL A 84 -12.98 1.33 -9.96
C VAL A 84 -13.00 2.76 -9.56
N SER A 85 -13.18 2.93 -8.27
CA SER A 85 -12.81 4.17 -7.62
C SER A 85 -11.28 4.20 -7.41
N SER A 86 -10.67 5.37 -7.58
CA SER A 86 -9.29 5.65 -7.14
C SER A 86 -9.06 5.23 -5.68
N GLY A 87 -10.12 5.12 -4.89
CA GLY A 87 -10.10 4.67 -3.51
C GLY A 87 -9.60 3.24 -3.32
N LEU A 88 -9.93 2.30 -4.23
CA LEU A 88 -9.41 0.93 -4.11
C LEU A 88 -7.89 0.88 -4.30
N ALA A 89 -7.37 1.58 -5.30
CA ALA A 89 -5.93 1.66 -5.51
C ALA A 89 -5.23 2.21 -4.27
N HIS A 90 -5.77 3.30 -3.71
CA HIS A 90 -5.21 3.97 -2.53
C HIS A 90 -5.19 3.10 -1.27
N VAL A 91 -6.28 2.36 -1.01
CA VAL A 91 -6.34 1.46 0.16
C VAL A 91 -5.42 0.26 -0.01
N VAL A 92 -5.30 -0.30 -1.22
CA VAL A 92 -4.38 -1.40 -1.53
C VAL A 92 -2.92 -0.94 -1.38
N GLU A 93 -2.57 0.22 -1.94
CA GLU A 93 -1.23 0.80 -1.79
C GLU A 93 -0.88 1.08 -0.32
N THR A 94 -1.83 1.59 0.45
CA THR A 94 -1.64 1.80 1.89
C THR A 94 -1.42 0.48 2.63
N ALA A 95 -2.17 -0.56 2.30
CA ALA A 95 -1.98 -1.88 2.90
C ALA A 95 -0.60 -2.46 2.55
N VAL A 96 -0.19 -2.38 1.27
CA VAL A 96 1.11 -2.86 0.82
C VAL A 96 2.27 -2.07 1.44
N SER A 97 2.12 -0.76 1.62
CA SER A 97 3.16 0.06 2.27
C SER A 97 3.35 -0.28 3.75
N ARG A 98 2.29 -0.77 4.43
CA ARG A 98 2.32 -1.09 5.87
C ARG A 98 2.76 -2.51 6.17
N TRP A 99 2.29 -3.48 5.40
CA TRP A 99 2.50 -4.91 5.66
C TRP A 99 3.30 -5.62 4.57
N GLY A 100 3.77 -4.89 3.56
CA GLY A 100 4.48 -5.47 2.41
C GLY A 100 3.55 -6.06 1.37
N GLN A 101 4.11 -6.86 0.46
CA GLN A 101 3.35 -7.53 -0.58
C GLN A 101 2.70 -8.81 -0.04
N PRO A 102 1.37 -8.98 -0.18
CA PRO A 102 0.69 -10.20 0.25
C PRO A 102 1.03 -11.37 -0.67
N ASN A 103 1.01 -12.58 -0.12
CA ASN A 103 1.19 -13.82 -0.88
C ASN A 103 -0.13 -14.53 -1.21
N GLY A 104 -1.24 -13.98 -0.73
CA GLY A 104 -2.59 -14.39 -1.09
C GLY A 104 -3.58 -13.23 -1.02
N TYR A 105 -4.74 -13.40 -1.63
CA TYR A 105 -5.88 -12.51 -1.42
C TYR A 105 -7.19 -13.29 -1.55
N VAL A 106 -8.21 -12.83 -0.86
CA VAL A 106 -9.58 -13.37 -0.92
C VAL A 106 -10.48 -12.37 -1.63
N LEU A 107 -11.32 -12.86 -2.54
CA LEU A 107 -12.43 -12.10 -3.12
C LEU A 107 -13.71 -12.81 -2.80
N GLY A 108 -14.69 -12.10 -2.24
CA GLY A 108 -15.96 -12.71 -1.89
C GLY A 108 -16.99 -11.71 -1.37
N GLN A 109 -18.10 -12.22 -0.91
CA GLN A 109 -19.22 -11.43 -0.44
C GLN A 109 -19.49 -11.71 1.02
N GLU A 110 -19.83 -10.66 1.77
CA GLU A 110 -20.31 -10.75 3.15
C GLU A 110 -21.80 -10.43 3.20
N GLY A 111 -22.58 -11.31 3.83
CA GLY A 111 -23.97 -11.04 4.20
C GLY A 111 -24.08 -10.88 5.71
N GLY A 112 -24.75 -9.81 6.16
CA GLY A 112 -25.26 -9.71 7.53
C GLY A 112 -26.67 -10.32 7.53
N GLY A 113 -26.90 -11.41 8.26
CA GLY A 113 -28.26 -11.92 8.44
C GLY A 113 -29.06 -10.90 9.24
N ALA A 114 -30.09 -10.31 8.62
CA ALA A 114 -30.98 -9.33 9.27
C ALA A 114 -31.68 -9.92 10.55
N PHE A 115 -31.51 -11.20 10.78
CA PHE A 115 -32.10 -11.92 11.92
C PHE A 115 -31.09 -12.22 13.05
N ILE A 116 -29.78 -12.04 12.84
CA ILE A 116 -28.79 -12.29 13.88
C ILE A 116 -27.98 -11.00 14.08
N VAL A 117 -28.45 -10.19 15.00
CA VAL A 117 -27.79 -8.97 15.42
C VAL A 117 -26.37 -9.30 15.87
N GLY A 118 -25.37 -8.71 15.21
CA GLY A 118 -23.98 -8.79 15.64
C GLY A 118 -23.12 -9.86 14.97
N LEU A 119 -23.60 -10.61 13.98
CA LEU A 119 -22.82 -11.60 13.24
C LEU A 119 -22.78 -11.30 11.74
N ARG A 120 -21.63 -11.60 11.12
CA ARG A 120 -21.44 -11.58 9.66
C ARG A 120 -20.98 -12.94 9.19
N TYR A 121 -21.37 -13.28 8.00
CA TYR A 121 -20.96 -14.49 7.29
C TYR A 121 -20.53 -14.09 5.88
N GLY A 122 -19.54 -14.77 5.36
CA GLY A 122 -19.13 -14.54 3.99
C GLY A 122 -18.54 -15.79 3.36
N ASP A 123 -18.47 -15.78 2.04
CA ASP A 123 -17.81 -16.80 1.26
C ASP A 123 -17.09 -16.20 0.05
N GLY A 124 -16.07 -16.90 -0.44
CA GLY A 124 -15.29 -16.42 -1.57
C GLY A 124 -14.20 -17.39 -1.99
N GLY A 125 -13.34 -16.89 -2.89
CA GLY A 125 -12.13 -17.58 -3.34
C GLY A 125 -10.88 -16.99 -2.70
N LEU A 126 -10.05 -17.83 -2.14
CA LEU A 126 -8.66 -17.52 -1.79
C LEU A 126 -7.78 -17.81 -3.01
N TYR A 127 -7.02 -16.83 -3.44
CA TYR A 127 -6.09 -16.89 -4.56
C TYR A 127 -4.66 -16.75 -4.04
N THR A 128 -3.76 -17.67 -4.43
CA THR A 128 -2.36 -17.62 -4.02
C THR A 128 -1.43 -17.77 -5.22
N LYS A 129 -0.19 -17.28 -5.12
CA LYS A 129 0.79 -17.40 -6.22
C LYS A 129 1.27 -18.84 -6.43
N ASN A 130 1.42 -19.61 -5.36
CA ASN A 130 2.14 -20.89 -5.40
C ASN A 130 1.40 -22.07 -4.80
N SER A 131 0.27 -21.84 -4.13
CA SER A 131 -0.45 -22.89 -3.39
C SER A 131 -1.83 -23.20 -3.96
N GLY A 132 -2.14 -22.63 -5.15
CA GLY A 132 -3.43 -22.82 -5.82
C GLY A 132 -4.56 -21.98 -5.20
N ASP A 133 -5.75 -22.16 -5.75
CA ASP A 133 -6.95 -21.42 -5.36
C ASP A 133 -7.86 -22.32 -4.52
N ARG A 134 -8.53 -21.71 -3.54
CA ARG A 134 -9.47 -22.43 -2.66
C ARG A 134 -10.71 -21.63 -2.38
N ARG A 135 -11.84 -22.31 -2.24
CA ARG A 135 -13.04 -21.72 -1.65
C ARG A 135 -12.87 -21.63 -0.14
N VAL A 136 -13.23 -20.47 0.41
CA VAL A 136 -13.17 -20.18 1.85
C VAL A 136 -14.47 -19.57 2.30
N PHE A 137 -14.83 -19.86 3.55
CA PHE A 137 -15.94 -19.26 4.26
C PHE A 137 -15.39 -18.56 5.48
N TRP A 138 -16.06 -17.50 5.90
CA TRP A 138 -15.66 -16.80 7.12
C TRP A 138 -16.87 -16.31 7.89
N GLU A 139 -16.65 -16.15 9.18
CA GLU A 139 -17.64 -15.68 10.13
C GLU A 139 -16.97 -14.83 11.20
N GLY A 140 -17.72 -13.91 11.79
CA GLY A 140 -17.22 -13.04 12.85
C GLY A 140 -18.27 -12.07 13.36
N PRO A 141 -17.94 -11.29 14.39
CA PRO A 141 -18.84 -10.25 14.90
C PRO A 141 -19.02 -9.15 13.85
N SER A 142 -20.23 -8.61 13.79
CA SER A 142 -20.58 -7.43 13.00
C SER A 142 -20.94 -6.30 13.95
N ALA A 143 -20.21 -5.21 13.91
CA ALA A 143 -20.58 -4.00 14.64
C ALA A 143 -21.20 -3.00 13.66
N GLY A 144 -22.46 -3.20 13.31
CA GLY A 144 -23.19 -2.28 12.44
C GLY A 144 -24.30 -2.98 11.65
N PHE A 145 -25.35 -2.24 11.34
CA PHE A 145 -26.41 -2.69 10.45
C PHE A 145 -26.01 -2.30 9.03
N ASP A 146 -25.53 -3.24 8.24
CA ASP A 146 -25.57 -3.09 6.79
C ASP A 146 -26.99 -3.42 6.36
N VAL A 147 -27.85 -2.40 6.31
CA VAL A 147 -29.20 -2.50 5.74
C VAL A 147 -29.07 -2.43 4.22
N GLY A 148 -28.76 -3.56 3.61
CA GLY A 148 -28.78 -3.72 2.17
C GLY A 148 -28.88 -5.21 1.88
N GLY A 149 -29.97 -5.64 1.22
CA GLY A 149 -30.19 -7.04 0.87
C GLY A 149 -29.17 -7.64 -0.11
N ASP A 150 -28.25 -6.83 -0.61
CA ASP A 150 -27.13 -7.24 -1.45
C ASP A 150 -25.86 -7.27 -0.61
N GLY A 151 -25.29 -8.47 -0.45
CA GLY A 151 -24.09 -8.69 0.34
C GLY A 151 -22.93 -7.72 -0.04
N ALA A 152 -22.23 -7.23 0.97
CA ALA A 152 -21.09 -6.34 0.75
C ALA A 152 -19.95 -7.11 0.08
N ARG A 153 -19.42 -6.59 -1.03
CA ARG A 153 -18.22 -7.13 -1.66
C ARG A 153 -17.01 -6.86 -0.79
N THR A 154 -16.21 -7.89 -0.55
CA THR A 154 -15.03 -7.82 0.32
C THR A 154 -13.83 -8.39 -0.40
N MET A 155 -12.72 -7.66 -0.35
CA MET A 155 -11.39 -8.15 -0.69
C MET A 155 -10.58 -8.24 0.59
N MET A 156 -9.84 -9.33 0.79
CA MET A 156 -8.94 -9.46 1.94
C MET A 156 -7.55 -9.77 1.44
N LEU A 157 -6.55 -8.97 1.84
CA LEU A 157 -5.15 -9.26 1.56
C LEU A 157 -4.61 -10.21 2.62
N VAL A 158 -3.85 -11.22 2.19
CA VAL A 158 -3.31 -12.26 3.09
C VAL A 158 -1.80 -12.27 3.00
N TYR A 159 -1.16 -12.16 4.15
CA TYR A 159 0.30 -12.07 4.29
C TYR A 159 0.84 -13.27 5.04
N ASN A 160 2.02 -13.70 4.67
CA ASN A 160 2.76 -14.77 5.34
C ASN A 160 1.99 -16.10 5.42
N LEU A 161 1.12 -16.38 4.46
CA LEU A 161 0.38 -17.64 4.41
C LEU A 161 1.32 -18.77 3.95
N PRO A 162 1.66 -19.75 4.79
CA PRO A 162 2.61 -20.81 4.43
C PRO A 162 1.99 -21.86 3.49
N ALA A 163 0.69 -22.11 3.63
CA ALA A 163 -0.11 -23.03 2.81
C ALA A 163 -1.57 -22.59 2.86
N THR A 164 -2.37 -22.98 1.86
CA THR A 164 -3.79 -22.58 1.79
C THR A 164 -4.60 -23.02 2.99
N GLU A 165 -4.28 -24.18 3.57
CA GLU A 165 -4.95 -24.74 4.75
C GLU A 165 -4.73 -23.92 6.02
N ALA A 166 -3.61 -23.21 6.10
CA ALA A 166 -3.28 -22.37 7.25
C ALA A 166 -4.21 -21.16 7.41
N ILE A 167 -5.04 -20.85 6.41
CA ILE A 167 -6.07 -19.82 6.54
C ILE A 167 -7.20 -20.23 7.51
N TYR A 168 -7.48 -21.54 7.67
CA TYR A 168 -8.62 -22.05 8.45
C TYR A 168 -8.36 -21.96 9.94
N GLN A 169 -8.44 -20.76 10.47
CA GLN A 169 -8.24 -20.45 11.88
C GLN A 169 -8.94 -19.12 12.24
N ARG A 170 -8.82 -18.72 13.49
CA ARG A 170 -9.36 -17.45 13.99
C ARG A 170 -8.26 -16.39 13.99
N PHE A 171 -8.58 -15.25 13.40
CA PHE A 171 -7.73 -14.05 13.35
C PHE A 171 -8.31 -12.99 14.28
N ALA A 172 -7.51 -12.46 15.18
CA ALA A 172 -7.91 -11.38 16.09
C ALA A 172 -7.52 -10.01 15.52
N GLY A 173 -8.31 -8.99 15.85
CA GLY A 173 -8.03 -7.61 15.45
C GLY A 173 -6.73 -7.09 16.05
N ILE A 174 -5.96 -6.34 15.24
CA ILE A 174 -4.79 -5.59 15.70
C ILE A 174 -5.24 -4.19 16.07
N ASP A 175 -4.97 -3.77 17.30
CA ASP A 175 -5.33 -2.44 17.80
C ASP A 175 -4.71 -1.33 16.94
N GLY A 176 -5.50 -0.28 16.69
CA GLY A 176 -5.06 0.86 15.89
C GLY A 176 -4.85 0.60 14.39
N SER A 177 -5.29 -0.57 13.88
CA SER A 177 -5.12 -0.95 12.47
C SER A 177 -6.33 -0.66 11.58
N ALA A 178 -7.33 0.04 12.08
CA ALA A 178 -8.52 0.43 11.31
C ALA A 178 -8.27 1.74 10.54
N TYR A 179 -8.50 1.71 9.23
CA TYR A 179 -8.31 2.85 8.33
C TYR A 179 -9.52 3.00 7.41
N PHE A 180 -9.83 4.25 7.07
CA PHE A 180 -10.84 4.58 6.06
C PHE A 180 -10.21 5.45 4.97
N ILE A 181 -10.16 4.93 3.74
CA ILE A 181 -9.45 5.56 2.62
C ILE A 181 -10.29 5.44 1.35
N GLY A 182 -10.62 6.56 0.74
CA GLY A 182 -11.25 6.61 -0.58
C GLY A 182 -12.60 5.87 -0.70
N GLY A 183 -13.39 5.82 0.39
CA GLY A 183 -14.65 5.08 0.43
C GLY A 183 -14.51 3.60 0.79
N PHE A 184 -13.30 3.15 1.15
CA PHE A 184 -13.01 1.80 1.62
C PHE A 184 -12.54 1.82 3.08
N GLY A 185 -13.06 0.88 3.86
CA GLY A 185 -12.55 0.57 5.18
C GLY A 185 -11.60 -0.62 5.13
N MET A 186 -10.51 -0.57 5.88
CA MET A 186 -9.63 -1.72 6.10
C MET A 186 -9.27 -1.86 7.58
N THR A 187 -9.03 -3.10 8.00
CA THR A 187 -8.57 -3.42 9.37
C THR A 187 -7.66 -4.61 9.29
N ALA A 188 -6.52 -4.60 9.98
CA ALA A 188 -5.66 -5.78 10.04
C ALA A 188 -6.07 -6.70 11.18
N LEU A 189 -6.02 -8.00 10.89
CA LEU A 189 -6.27 -9.09 11.83
C LEU A 189 -5.07 -10.03 11.75
N ASN A 190 -4.68 -10.66 12.86
CA ASN A 190 -3.59 -11.64 12.84
C ASN A 190 -3.94 -12.93 13.58
N SER A 191 -3.22 -13.99 13.21
CA SER A 191 -3.10 -15.23 13.95
C SER A 191 -1.67 -15.72 13.80
N GLY A 192 -0.90 -15.66 14.88
CA GLY A 192 0.54 -15.85 14.79
C GLY A 192 1.18 -14.86 13.81
N ASN A 193 1.91 -15.39 12.83
CA ASN A 193 2.58 -14.58 11.80
C ASN A 193 1.71 -14.27 10.57
N ILE A 194 0.54 -14.90 10.44
CA ILE A 194 -0.35 -14.66 9.30
C ILE A 194 -1.18 -13.41 9.59
N ILE A 195 -1.20 -12.48 8.62
CA ILE A 195 -2.00 -11.26 8.70
C ILE A 195 -3.05 -11.31 7.60
N VAL A 196 -4.28 -10.96 7.95
CA VAL A 196 -5.40 -10.78 7.02
C VAL A 196 -5.89 -9.35 7.13
N VAL A 197 -6.01 -8.66 5.99
CA VAL A 197 -6.47 -7.28 5.92
C VAL A 197 -7.74 -7.20 5.08
N PRO A 198 -8.93 -7.31 5.68
CA PRO A 198 -10.18 -7.08 4.99
C PRO A 198 -10.31 -5.64 4.51
N ILE A 199 -10.63 -5.48 3.22
CA ILE A 199 -10.95 -4.23 2.53
C ILE A 199 -12.41 -4.33 2.08
N ARG A 200 -13.24 -3.39 2.52
CA ARG A 200 -14.68 -3.36 2.24
C ARG A 200 -15.08 -2.04 1.63
N SER A 201 -15.96 -2.09 0.63
CA SER A 201 -16.61 -0.90 0.08
C SER A 201 -17.94 -0.66 0.82
N GLY A 202 -18.29 0.60 1.08
CA GLY A 202 -19.61 0.96 1.61
C GLY A 202 -19.63 2.27 2.40
N LEU A 203 -20.76 2.96 2.33
CA LEU A 203 -21.01 4.22 3.06
C LEU A 203 -21.39 4.00 4.54
N GLY A 204 -21.59 2.74 4.97
CA GLY A 204 -22.03 2.36 6.32
C GLY A 204 -20.91 2.15 7.32
N PHE A 205 -19.65 2.36 6.94
CA PHE A 205 -18.51 2.12 7.84
C PHE A 205 -18.45 3.21 8.91
N ARG A 206 -19.09 2.99 10.03
CA ARG A 206 -18.84 3.78 11.23
C ARG A 206 -17.43 3.47 11.70
N LEU A 207 -16.58 4.50 11.68
CA LEU A 207 -15.25 4.49 12.29
C LEU A 207 -15.31 3.85 13.68
N GLY A 208 -14.62 2.75 13.87
CA GLY A 208 -14.53 2.08 15.17
C GLY A 208 -15.23 0.74 15.28
N ALA A 209 -15.75 0.16 14.20
CA ALA A 209 -16.16 -1.23 14.22
C ALA A 209 -14.92 -2.12 14.42
N ASN A 210 -14.53 -2.30 15.68
CA ASN A 210 -13.56 -3.29 16.08
C ASN A 210 -14.08 -4.64 15.62
N ILE A 211 -13.52 -5.16 14.53
CA ILE A 211 -13.69 -6.56 14.19
C ILE A 211 -12.91 -7.31 15.25
N GLY A 212 -13.58 -7.76 16.30
CA GLY A 212 -12.92 -8.47 17.39
C GLY A 212 -12.17 -9.71 16.87
N TYR A 213 -12.75 -10.41 15.88
CA TYR A 213 -12.11 -11.54 15.20
C TYR A 213 -12.79 -11.88 13.86
N LEU A 214 -12.10 -12.69 13.07
CA LEU A 214 -12.62 -13.34 11.87
C LEU A 214 -12.15 -14.80 11.88
N LYS A 215 -13.09 -15.75 11.74
CA LYS A 215 -12.80 -17.18 11.70
C LYS A 215 -13.01 -17.69 10.29
N PHE A 216 -12.00 -18.28 9.69
CA PHE A 216 -12.10 -18.94 8.40
C PHE A 216 -12.37 -20.43 8.55
N THR A 217 -13.23 -20.99 7.67
CA THR A 217 -13.61 -22.38 7.64
C THR A 217 -13.63 -22.93 6.21
N PRO A 218 -13.38 -24.25 6.00
CA PRO A 218 -13.43 -24.87 4.68
C PRO A 218 -14.87 -25.10 4.17
N GLN A 219 -15.84 -25.01 5.05
CA GLN A 219 -17.26 -25.21 4.76
C GLN A 219 -18.08 -24.13 5.47
N ALA A 220 -19.27 -23.83 4.96
CA ALA A 220 -20.18 -22.91 5.63
C ALA A 220 -20.56 -23.46 7.01
N THR A 221 -20.35 -22.67 8.03
CA THR A 221 -20.77 -22.99 9.41
C THR A 221 -21.61 -21.84 9.97
N TRP A 222 -22.41 -22.14 10.98
CA TRP A 222 -23.24 -21.15 11.67
C TRP A 222 -22.79 -20.96 13.13
N ASN A 223 -21.60 -21.46 13.46
CA ASN A 223 -21.03 -21.36 14.80
C ASN A 223 -19.75 -20.49 14.75
N PRO A 224 -19.85 -19.18 15.01
CA PRO A 224 -18.72 -18.27 14.99
C PRO A 224 -17.76 -18.46 16.19
N PHE A 225 -18.11 -19.27 17.18
CA PHE A 225 -17.35 -19.51 18.40
C PHE A 225 -16.45 -20.75 18.33
#